data_071f966aaa7ec6c3432b36a8e4728ec5
#
_entry.id   071f966aaa7ec6c3432b36a8e4728ec5
#
_cell.length_a   1.000
_cell.length_b   1.000
_cell.length_c   1.000
_cell.angle_alpha   90.00
_cell.angle_beta   90.00
_cell.angle_gamma   90.00
#
_symmetry.space_group_name_H-M   'P 1'
#
loop_
_entity.id
_entity.type
_entity.pdbx_description
1 polymer ?
#
loop_
_entity_poly.entity_id
_entity_poly.type
_entity_poly.pdbx_seq_one_letter_code
_entity_poly.pdbx_strand_id
1 'polypeptide(L)'
;METLTLCPTSTATVLACQKIARTFKENIYELSSIRKEWDPEYAISLNIWIDDTVEKHYAETLDAIEEERYREWHETMIAALQKLKVLRASVKIDFKNDKEFLKDFFETTGYNAYFSEAKNGDHLSLFNFLKTFAANLNKATRQKIVERGTMDSLFDRILVCANRINDFKDCFVALEGEAELDNYGKKEVASIYSTIKDICRVATAYYQFDPDKRCKFSYYKVLVNL
;
A
#
# COMPACT_ATOMS: atom_id res chain seq x y z
N MET A 1 -7.59 -20.40 -2.58
CA MET A 1 -6.92 -19.17 -2.13
C MET A 1 -7.68 -18.03 -2.79
N GLU A 2 -8.58 -17.41 -2.06
CA GLU A 2 -9.19 -16.17 -2.52
C GLU A 2 -8.09 -15.10 -2.51
N THR A 3 -7.73 -14.63 -3.67
CA THR A 3 -6.94 -13.40 -3.81
C THR A 3 -7.83 -12.28 -3.28
N LEU A 4 -7.51 -11.74 -2.11
CA LEU A 4 -8.05 -10.47 -1.64
C LEU A 4 -7.71 -9.41 -2.69
N THR A 5 -8.62 -9.23 -3.63
CA THR A 5 -8.61 -8.09 -4.54
C THR A 5 -8.90 -6.87 -3.68
N LEU A 6 -7.98 -5.89 -3.68
CA LEU A 6 -8.24 -4.56 -3.12
C LEU A 6 -9.64 -4.14 -3.52
N CYS A 7 -10.48 -3.85 -2.54
CA CYS A 7 -11.82 -3.37 -2.80
C CYS A 7 -11.71 -2.01 -3.50
N PRO A 8 -12.17 -1.84 -4.75
CA PRO A 8 -12.04 -0.56 -5.44
C PRO A 8 -12.84 0.55 -4.77
N THR A 9 -13.72 0.22 -3.83
CA THR A 9 -14.57 1.14 -3.07
C THR A 9 -14.00 1.53 -1.71
N SER A 10 -12.81 1.04 -1.33
CA SER A 10 -12.17 1.47 -0.08
C SER A 10 -11.74 2.94 -0.13
N THR A 11 -11.80 3.61 1.01
CA THR A 11 -11.35 5.00 1.16
C THR A 11 -9.90 5.17 0.68
N ALA A 12 -9.01 4.26 1.03
CA ALA A 12 -7.62 4.27 0.59
C ALA A 12 -7.49 4.21 -0.94
N THR A 13 -8.33 3.42 -1.62
CA THR A 13 -8.36 3.33 -3.09
C THR A 13 -8.71 4.66 -3.73
N VAL A 14 -9.75 5.33 -3.23
CA VAL A 14 -10.23 6.60 -3.79
C VAL A 14 -9.23 7.73 -3.54
N LEU A 15 -8.62 7.79 -2.37
CA LEU A 15 -7.55 8.75 -2.06
C LEU A 15 -6.30 8.53 -2.94
N ALA A 16 -5.93 7.27 -3.21
CA ALA A 16 -4.85 6.98 -4.16
C ALA A 16 -5.20 7.46 -5.57
N CYS A 17 -6.43 7.27 -6.01
CA CYS A 17 -6.93 7.80 -7.29
C CYS A 17 -6.85 9.32 -7.34
N GLN A 18 -7.29 10.02 -6.29
CA GLN A 18 -7.22 11.47 -6.18
C GLN A 18 -5.77 11.99 -6.28
N LYS A 19 -4.84 11.38 -5.53
CA LYS A 19 -3.42 11.75 -5.55
C LYS A 19 -2.78 11.56 -6.93
N ILE A 20 -3.12 10.46 -7.61
CA ILE A 20 -2.64 10.19 -8.98
C ILE A 20 -3.24 11.18 -9.99
N ALA A 21 -4.53 11.51 -9.86
CA ALA A 21 -5.17 12.50 -10.75
C ALA A 21 -4.53 13.89 -10.62
N ARG A 22 -4.20 14.31 -9.40
CA ARG A 22 -3.44 15.57 -9.16
C ARG A 22 -2.06 15.51 -9.83
N THR A 23 -1.34 14.42 -9.66
CA THR A 23 -0.05 14.20 -10.33
C THR A 23 -0.18 14.18 -11.85
N PHE A 24 -1.26 13.59 -12.38
CA PHE A 24 -1.54 13.61 -13.82
C PHE A 24 -1.75 15.03 -14.34
N LYS A 25 -2.53 15.85 -13.64
CA LYS A 25 -2.73 17.27 -13.96
C LYS A 25 -1.42 18.06 -13.94
N GLU A 26 -0.56 17.83 -12.95
CA GLU A 26 0.76 18.49 -12.86
C GLU A 26 1.68 18.15 -14.05
N ASN A 27 1.54 16.96 -14.62
CA ASN A 27 2.38 16.47 -15.72
C ASN A 27 1.65 16.43 -17.07
N ILE A 28 0.49 17.09 -17.19
CA ILE A 28 -0.40 16.98 -18.36
C ILE A 28 0.28 17.44 -19.66
N TYR A 29 1.12 18.47 -19.63
CA TYR A 29 1.80 18.95 -20.82
C TYR A 29 2.78 17.93 -21.44
N GLU A 30 3.38 17.08 -20.62
CA GLU A 30 4.22 15.99 -21.10
C GLU A 30 3.35 14.82 -21.62
N LEU A 31 2.32 14.47 -20.86
CA LEU A 31 1.47 13.32 -21.16
C LEU A 31 0.50 13.56 -22.32
N SER A 32 0.14 14.80 -22.61
CA SER A 32 -0.67 15.18 -23.76
C SER A 32 0.01 14.84 -25.10
N SER A 33 1.33 14.71 -25.11
CA SER A 33 2.08 14.26 -26.29
C SER A 33 1.82 12.79 -26.67
N ILE A 34 1.26 12.00 -25.74
CA ILE A 34 1.07 10.56 -25.90
C ILE A 34 -0.35 10.22 -26.39
N ARG A 35 -1.34 10.93 -25.88
CA ARG A 35 -2.75 10.69 -26.17
C ARG A 35 -3.47 11.98 -26.48
N LYS A 36 -4.17 12.01 -27.61
CA LYS A 36 -4.86 13.19 -28.12
C LYS A 36 -5.95 13.69 -27.16
N GLU A 37 -6.62 12.79 -26.46
CA GLU A 37 -7.66 13.11 -25.49
C GLU A 37 -7.14 13.59 -24.14
N TRP A 38 -5.83 13.53 -23.91
CA TRP A 38 -5.21 14.01 -22.67
C TRP A 38 -4.77 15.45 -22.81
N ASP A 39 -5.67 16.34 -22.61
CA ASP A 39 -5.44 17.80 -22.61
C ASP A 39 -5.65 18.38 -21.19
N PRO A 40 -5.33 19.68 -20.98
CA PRO A 40 -5.55 20.33 -19.70
C PRO A 40 -7.01 20.31 -19.22
N GLU A 41 -7.99 20.39 -20.13
CA GLU A 41 -9.42 20.37 -19.80
C GLU A 41 -9.84 18.99 -19.29
N TYR A 42 -9.37 17.93 -19.92
CA TYR A 42 -9.56 16.57 -19.46
C TYR A 42 -8.98 16.35 -18.05
N ALA A 43 -7.74 16.82 -17.82
CA ALA A 43 -7.09 16.68 -16.53
C ALA A 43 -7.83 17.44 -15.40
N ILE A 44 -8.34 18.65 -15.71
CA ILE A 44 -9.15 19.43 -14.77
C ILE A 44 -10.46 18.72 -14.47
N SER A 45 -11.18 18.30 -15.52
CA SER A 45 -12.47 17.61 -15.37
C SER A 45 -12.36 16.30 -14.59
N LEU A 46 -11.29 15.54 -14.82
CA LEU A 46 -11.01 14.32 -14.07
C LEU A 46 -10.80 14.61 -12.56
N ASN A 47 -10.02 15.66 -12.24
CA ASN A 47 -9.80 16.04 -10.83
C ASN A 47 -11.11 16.48 -10.17
N ILE A 48 -11.92 17.33 -10.83
CA ILE A 48 -13.22 17.76 -10.30
C ILE A 48 -14.12 16.56 -10.04
N TRP A 49 -14.25 15.67 -11.01
CA TRP A 49 -15.08 14.47 -10.84
C TRP A 49 -14.65 13.61 -9.64
N ILE A 50 -13.35 13.42 -9.45
CA ILE A 50 -12.83 12.63 -8.32
C ILE A 50 -13.03 13.39 -6.99
N ASP A 51 -12.73 14.70 -6.96
CA ASP A 51 -12.89 15.51 -5.76
C ASP A 51 -14.38 15.56 -5.32
N ASP A 52 -15.32 15.74 -6.26
CA ASP A 52 -16.76 15.69 -6.00
C ASP A 52 -17.21 14.32 -5.48
N THR A 53 -16.66 13.24 -6.04
CA THR A 53 -16.96 11.87 -5.58
C THR A 53 -16.44 11.62 -4.16
N VAL A 54 -15.23 12.12 -3.86
CA VAL A 54 -14.65 12.05 -2.50
C VAL A 54 -15.50 12.83 -1.50
N GLU A 55 -15.85 14.05 -1.82
CA GLU A 55 -16.69 14.90 -0.95
C GLU A 55 -18.06 14.25 -0.71
N LYS A 56 -18.70 13.76 -1.76
CA LYS A 56 -20.03 13.18 -1.69
C LYS A 56 -20.11 11.87 -0.89
N HIS A 57 -19.10 11.02 -0.98
CA HIS A 57 -19.20 9.66 -0.47
C HIS A 57 -18.25 9.32 0.68
N TYR A 58 -17.21 10.14 0.89
CA TYR A 58 -16.13 9.83 1.84
C TYR A 58 -15.83 10.95 2.84
N ALA A 59 -16.49 12.12 2.76
CA ALA A 59 -16.22 13.25 3.64
C ALA A 59 -16.33 12.87 5.12
N GLU A 60 -17.42 12.22 5.54
CA GLU A 60 -17.63 11.81 6.93
C GLU A 60 -16.54 10.83 7.42
N THR A 61 -16.07 9.95 6.55
CA THR A 61 -15.00 8.99 6.88
C THR A 61 -13.67 9.72 7.06
N LEU A 62 -13.38 10.71 6.22
CA LEU A 62 -12.15 11.50 6.27
C LEU A 62 -12.13 12.45 7.47
N ASP A 63 -13.25 13.10 7.78
CA ASP A 63 -13.39 13.98 8.94
C ASP A 63 -13.26 13.22 10.28
N ALA A 64 -13.57 11.92 10.28
CA ALA A 64 -13.42 11.06 11.46
C ALA A 64 -11.97 10.66 11.75
N ILE A 65 -11.05 10.90 10.81
CA ILE A 65 -9.63 10.55 10.96
C ILE A 65 -8.86 11.78 11.44
N GLU A 66 -8.37 11.74 12.68
CA GLU A 66 -7.45 12.74 13.20
C GLU A 66 -6.14 12.72 12.38
N GLU A 67 -5.81 13.82 11.72
CA GLU A 67 -4.68 13.91 10.74
C GLU A 67 -3.34 13.48 11.35
N GLU A 68 -3.06 13.86 12.59
CA GLU A 68 -1.84 13.47 13.29
C GLU A 68 -1.78 11.96 13.55
N ARG A 69 -2.89 11.38 13.98
CA ARG A 69 -3.01 9.96 14.25
C ARG A 69 -2.88 9.11 12.97
N TYR A 70 -3.45 9.62 11.87
CA TYR A 70 -3.30 9.02 10.54
C TYR A 70 -1.84 9.01 10.08
N ARG A 71 -1.13 10.13 10.24
CA ARG A 71 0.28 10.24 9.89
C ARG A 71 1.14 9.26 10.69
N GLU A 72 0.93 9.15 12.01
CA GLU A 72 1.65 8.19 12.85
C GLU A 72 1.40 6.74 12.44
N TRP A 73 0.15 6.40 12.13
CA TRP A 73 -0.21 5.08 11.60
C TRP A 73 0.52 4.78 10.31
N HIS A 74 0.46 5.69 9.35
CA HIS A 74 1.10 5.56 8.05
C HIS A 74 2.62 5.39 8.15
N GLU A 75 3.29 6.21 8.96
CA GLU A 75 4.73 6.09 9.22
C GLU A 75 5.08 4.75 9.86
N THR A 76 4.26 4.27 10.79
CA THR A 76 4.43 2.96 11.44
C THR A 76 4.32 1.82 10.43
N MET A 77 3.33 1.88 9.53
CA MET A 77 3.12 0.87 8.48
C MET A 77 4.28 0.83 7.48
N ILE A 78 4.72 1.99 6.98
CA ILE A 78 5.87 2.07 6.06
C ILE A 78 7.13 1.55 6.74
N ALA A 79 7.41 1.98 7.96
CA ALA A 79 8.58 1.54 8.71
C ALA A 79 8.57 0.03 8.96
N ALA A 80 7.40 -0.56 9.26
CA ALA A 80 7.24 -1.99 9.42
C ALA A 80 7.53 -2.76 8.12
N LEU A 81 6.92 -2.32 7.02
CA LEU A 81 7.11 -2.95 5.72
C LEU A 81 8.56 -2.90 5.25
N GLN A 82 9.25 -1.78 5.45
CA GLN A 82 10.68 -1.64 5.13
C GLN A 82 11.54 -2.64 5.92
N LYS A 83 11.30 -2.76 7.24
CA LYS A 83 12.04 -3.70 8.10
C LYS A 83 11.79 -5.15 7.72
N LEU A 84 10.54 -5.51 7.41
CA LEU A 84 10.18 -6.84 6.93
C LEU A 84 10.84 -7.16 5.57
N LYS A 85 10.92 -6.18 4.65
CA LYS A 85 11.64 -6.33 3.38
C LYS A 85 13.14 -6.59 3.59
N VAL A 86 13.76 -5.84 4.49
CA VAL A 86 15.19 -5.99 4.82
C VAL A 86 15.44 -7.35 5.45
N LEU A 87 14.66 -7.75 6.45
CA LEU A 87 14.79 -9.06 7.09
C LEU A 87 14.64 -10.20 6.08
N ARG A 88 13.64 -10.13 5.20
CA ARG A 88 13.45 -11.13 4.14
C ARG A 88 14.66 -11.26 3.23
N ALA A 89 15.26 -10.14 2.83
CA ALA A 89 16.43 -10.13 1.98
C ALA A 89 17.66 -10.73 2.70
N SER A 90 17.90 -10.34 3.96
CA SER A 90 18.98 -10.87 4.78
C SER A 90 18.86 -12.40 4.95
N VAL A 91 17.72 -12.88 5.39
CA VAL A 91 17.47 -14.31 5.60
C VAL A 91 17.65 -15.11 4.29
N LYS A 92 17.20 -14.58 3.14
CA LYS A 92 17.42 -15.23 1.84
C LYS A 92 18.90 -15.38 1.47
N ILE A 93 19.72 -14.39 1.81
CA ILE A 93 21.16 -14.41 1.54
C ILE A 93 21.84 -15.41 2.49
N ASP A 94 21.57 -15.30 3.78
CA ASP A 94 22.25 -16.05 4.83
C ASP A 94 21.93 -17.55 4.78
N PHE A 95 20.72 -17.88 4.35
CA PHE A 95 20.22 -19.26 4.28
C PHE A 95 19.99 -19.76 2.85
N LYS A 96 20.67 -19.18 1.83
CA LYS A 96 20.49 -19.56 0.42
C LYS A 96 20.66 -21.05 0.14
N ASN A 97 21.48 -21.74 0.95
CA ASN A 97 21.76 -23.17 0.83
C ASN A 97 20.89 -24.04 1.76
N ASP A 98 20.09 -23.45 2.66
CA ASP A 98 19.19 -24.14 3.59
C ASP A 98 17.74 -23.86 3.17
N LYS A 99 17.30 -24.55 2.11
CA LYS A 99 15.97 -24.33 1.51
C LYS A 99 14.84 -24.74 2.46
N GLU A 100 15.08 -25.71 3.32
CA GLU A 100 14.12 -26.20 4.28
C GLU A 100 13.84 -25.12 5.35
N PHE A 101 14.89 -24.54 5.90
CA PHE A 101 14.78 -23.42 6.83
C PHE A 101 14.08 -22.22 6.20
N LEU A 102 14.43 -21.86 4.95
CA LEU A 102 13.79 -20.75 4.25
C LEU A 102 12.29 -20.97 4.07
N LYS A 103 11.91 -22.19 3.67
CA LYS A 103 10.50 -22.56 3.50
C LYS A 103 9.74 -22.45 4.83
N ASP A 104 10.26 -23.09 5.86
CA ASP A 104 9.65 -23.10 7.20
C ASP A 104 9.52 -21.68 7.77
N PHE A 105 10.60 -20.89 7.73
CA PHE A 105 10.60 -19.52 8.21
C PHE A 105 9.56 -18.64 7.50
N PHE A 106 9.54 -18.68 6.17
CA PHE A 106 8.61 -17.82 5.40
C PHE A 106 7.15 -18.28 5.53
N GLU A 107 6.90 -19.56 5.71
CA GLU A 107 5.58 -20.08 5.93
C GLU A 107 5.08 -19.73 7.34
N THR A 108 5.87 -20.05 8.36
CA THR A 108 5.52 -19.86 9.77
C THR A 108 5.33 -18.40 10.13
N THR A 109 6.21 -17.50 9.64
CA THR A 109 6.17 -16.07 9.97
C THR A 109 5.25 -15.24 9.08
N GLY A 110 4.53 -15.85 8.14
CA GLY A 110 3.52 -15.18 7.32
C GLY A 110 4.03 -14.52 6.03
N TYR A 111 5.32 -14.63 5.70
CA TYR A 111 5.84 -14.06 4.45
C TYR A 111 5.17 -14.63 3.21
N ASN A 112 4.89 -15.93 3.18
CA ASN A 112 4.26 -16.56 2.04
C ASN A 112 2.79 -16.15 1.89
N ALA A 113 2.10 -15.90 3.02
CA ALA A 113 0.69 -15.56 3.03
C ALA A 113 0.42 -14.07 2.69
N TYR A 114 1.24 -13.15 3.22
CA TYR A 114 0.87 -11.73 3.25
C TYR A 114 1.85 -10.79 2.55
N PHE A 115 3.12 -11.17 2.38
CA PHE A 115 4.15 -10.23 1.93
C PHE A 115 3.90 -9.68 0.52
N SER A 116 3.33 -10.48 -0.38
CA SER A 116 3.07 -10.04 -1.76
C SER A 116 2.07 -8.90 -1.81
N GLU A 117 0.97 -9.04 -1.07
CA GLU A 117 -0.09 -8.03 -1.04
C GLU A 117 0.32 -6.82 -0.19
N ALA A 118 0.93 -7.05 0.96
CA ALA A 118 1.44 -5.98 1.84
C ALA A 118 2.42 -5.04 1.10
N LYS A 119 3.36 -5.58 0.30
CA LYS A 119 4.29 -4.74 -0.48
C LYS A 119 3.61 -3.95 -1.60
N ASN A 120 2.42 -4.36 -2.00
CA ASN A 120 1.60 -3.71 -3.03
C ASN A 120 0.58 -2.72 -2.45
N GLY A 121 0.63 -2.46 -1.13
CA GLY A 121 -0.19 -1.45 -0.48
C GLY A 121 -1.45 -1.97 0.18
N ASP A 122 -1.63 -3.30 0.27
CA ASP A 122 -2.70 -3.88 1.07
C ASP A 122 -2.36 -3.77 2.55
N HIS A 123 -2.97 -2.80 3.21
CA HIS A 123 -2.76 -2.52 4.63
C HIS A 123 -3.29 -3.64 5.53
N LEU A 124 -4.38 -4.31 5.14
CA LEU A 124 -4.92 -5.46 5.88
C LEU A 124 -3.93 -6.62 5.87
N SER A 125 -3.36 -6.93 4.71
CA SER A 125 -2.31 -7.94 4.61
C SER A 125 -1.09 -7.58 5.44
N LEU A 126 -0.68 -6.30 5.49
CA LEU A 126 0.42 -5.87 6.34
C LEU A 126 0.09 -5.99 7.84
N PHE A 127 -1.12 -5.63 8.24
CA PHE A 127 -1.60 -5.80 9.61
C PHE A 127 -1.58 -7.27 10.04
N ASN A 128 -2.16 -8.16 9.23
CA ASN A 128 -2.18 -9.59 9.48
C ASN A 128 -0.78 -10.20 9.47
N PHE A 129 0.10 -9.69 8.59
CA PHE A 129 1.49 -10.09 8.52
C PHE A 129 2.23 -9.79 9.83
N LEU A 130 2.13 -8.57 10.33
CA LEU A 130 2.78 -8.17 11.59
C LEU A 130 2.28 -8.99 12.77
N LYS A 131 0.98 -9.25 12.85
CA LYS A 131 0.39 -10.11 13.89
C LYS A 131 0.91 -11.54 13.81
N THR A 132 0.92 -12.13 12.61
CA THR A 132 1.40 -13.51 12.39
C THR A 132 2.89 -13.61 12.69
N PHE A 133 3.67 -12.63 12.25
CA PHE A 133 5.10 -12.56 12.52
C PHE A 133 5.40 -12.50 14.01
N ALA A 134 4.73 -11.61 14.75
CA ALA A 134 4.92 -11.46 16.19
C ALA A 134 4.50 -12.71 16.98
N ALA A 135 3.42 -13.35 16.57
CA ALA A 135 2.92 -14.55 17.24
C ALA A 135 3.79 -15.79 17.03
N ASN A 136 4.40 -15.92 15.85
CA ASN A 136 5.07 -17.15 15.43
C ASN A 136 6.60 -17.07 15.44
N LEU A 137 7.18 -15.87 15.60
CA LEU A 137 8.64 -15.73 15.72
C LEU A 137 9.11 -16.34 17.05
N ASN A 138 9.69 -17.54 17.00
CA ASN A 138 10.25 -18.19 18.16
C ASN A 138 11.72 -17.80 18.41
N LYS A 139 12.16 -17.99 19.67
CA LYS A 139 13.52 -17.60 20.10
C LYS A 139 14.62 -18.37 19.37
N ALA A 140 14.41 -19.65 19.06
CA ALA A 140 15.43 -20.47 18.40
C ALA A 140 15.65 -20.02 16.94
N THR A 141 14.57 -19.74 16.22
CA THR A 141 14.64 -19.20 14.84
C THR A 141 15.29 -17.81 14.83
N ARG A 142 14.90 -16.92 15.75
CA ARG A 142 15.52 -15.59 15.88
C ARG A 142 17.03 -15.72 16.14
N GLN A 143 17.42 -16.54 17.09
CA GLN A 143 18.84 -16.77 17.45
C GLN A 143 19.63 -17.32 16.26
N LYS A 144 19.10 -18.32 15.54
CA LYS A 144 19.75 -18.89 14.35
C LYS A 144 20.01 -17.86 13.26
N ILE A 145 19.08 -16.90 13.07
CA ILE A 145 19.24 -15.82 12.08
C ILE A 145 20.27 -14.78 12.56
N VAL A 146 20.26 -14.43 13.84
CA VAL A 146 21.22 -13.49 14.44
C VAL A 146 22.65 -14.04 14.35
N GLU A 147 22.86 -15.32 14.60
CA GLU A 147 24.17 -15.99 14.47
C GLU A 147 24.72 -15.97 13.04
N ARG A 148 23.88 -15.75 12.03
CA ARG A 148 24.26 -15.61 10.62
C ARG A 148 24.57 -14.17 10.22
N GLY A 149 24.39 -13.19 11.13
CA GLY A 149 24.79 -11.81 10.91
C GLY A 149 23.66 -10.78 10.89
N THR A 150 22.41 -11.21 10.89
CA THR A 150 21.27 -10.28 11.02
C THR A 150 21.26 -9.66 12.43
N MET A 151 21.16 -8.34 12.51
CA MET A 151 21.12 -7.65 13.80
C MET A 151 19.86 -7.98 14.60
N ASP A 152 20.03 -8.37 15.86
CA ASP A 152 18.93 -8.70 16.77
C ASP A 152 17.94 -7.55 16.93
N SER A 153 18.42 -6.31 16.98
CA SER A 153 17.61 -5.08 17.05
C SER A 153 16.64 -4.91 15.86
N LEU A 154 16.86 -5.59 14.73
CA LEU A 154 15.90 -5.54 13.60
C LEU A 154 14.61 -6.23 13.97
N PHE A 155 14.68 -7.36 14.66
CA PHE A 155 13.51 -8.09 15.17
C PHE A 155 12.74 -7.23 16.19
N ASP A 156 13.45 -6.62 17.15
CA ASP A 156 12.81 -5.77 18.15
C ASP A 156 12.05 -4.61 17.51
N ARG A 157 12.65 -3.96 16.50
CA ARG A 157 11.97 -2.88 15.77
C ARG A 157 10.73 -3.36 14.99
N ILE A 158 10.72 -4.58 14.46
CA ILE A 158 9.52 -5.16 13.82
C ILE A 158 8.46 -5.44 14.89
N LEU A 159 8.84 -6.03 16.02
CA LEU A 159 7.92 -6.33 17.11
C LEU A 159 7.32 -5.05 17.74
N VAL A 160 8.09 -3.98 17.85
CA VAL A 160 7.58 -2.67 18.28
C VAL A 160 6.49 -2.18 17.30
N CYS A 161 6.71 -2.27 15.99
CA CYS A 161 5.69 -1.93 15.02
C CYS A 161 4.45 -2.83 15.14
N ALA A 162 4.64 -4.14 15.34
CA ALA A 162 3.55 -5.10 15.52
C ALA A 162 2.70 -4.83 16.77
N ASN A 163 3.31 -4.34 17.84
CA ASN A 163 2.59 -3.94 19.05
C ASN A 163 1.82 -2.63 18.83
N ARG A 164 2.48 -1.61 18.26
CA ARG A 164 1.86 -0.30 17.99
C ARG A 164 0.69 -0.36 17.03
N ILE A 165 0.70 -1.31 16.08
CA ILE A 165 -0.35 -1.36 15.05
C ILE A 165 -1.75 -1.57 15.63
N ASN A 166 -1.87 -2.18 16.80
CA ASN A 166 -3.15 -2.35 17.48
C ASN A 166 -3.74 -1.03 17.99
N ASP A 167 -2.89 -0.02 18.24
CA ASP A 167 -3.31 1.29 18.73
C ASP A 167 -4.01 2.11 17.62
N PHE A 168 -3.82 1.71 16.36
CA PHE A 168 -4.36 2.38 15.18
C PHE A 168 -5.50 1.62 14.50
N LYS A 169 -6.21 0.79 15.25
CA LYS A 169 -7.31 -0.03 14.70
C LYS A 169 -8.42 0.82 14.07
N ASP A 170 -8.68 1.98 14.65
CA ASP A 170 -9.64 2.98 14.15
C ASP A 170 -9.24 3.54 12.78
N CYS A 171 -7.98 3.96 12.62
CA CYS A 171 -7.45 4.42 11.32
C CYS A 171 -7.56 3.33 10.25
N PHE A 172 -7.25 2.08 10.64
CA PHE A 172 -7.37 0.93 9.76
C PHE A 172 -8.82 0.71 9.30
N VAL A 173 -9.78 0.71 10.24
CA VAL A 173 -11.21 0.53 9.92
C VAL A 173 -11.70 1.65 9.01
N ALA A 174 -11.28 2.90 9.23
CA ALA A 174 -11.69 4.03 8.41
C ALA A 174 -11.16 3.95 6.97
N LEU A 175 -9.93 3.46 6.77
CA LEU A 175 -9.32 3.40 5.42
C LEU A 175 -9.69 2.17 4.61
N GLU A 176 -9.77 1.01 5.26
CA GLU A 176 -10.14 -0.26 4.62
C GLU A 176 -11.66 -0.46 4.65
N GLY A 177 -12.39 0.34 5.42
CA GLY A 177 -13.84 0.33 5.45
C GLY A 177 -14.41 0.57 4.06
N GLU A 178 -15.39 -0.25 3.68
CA GLU A 178 -16.22 0.04 2.51
C GLU A 178 -17.16 1.17 2.89
N ALA A 179 -17.13 2.28 2.14
CA ALA A 179 -18.19 3.27 2.23
C ALA A 179 -19.52 2.60 1.90
N GLU A 180 -20.57 2.91 2.63
CA GLU A 180 -21.93 2.45 2.31
C GLU A 180 -22.42 3.15 1.03
N LEU A 181 -21.88 2.69 -0.11
CA LEU A 181 -22.22 3.21 -1.41
C LEU A 181 -23.46 2.49 -1.95
N ASP A 182 -24.36 3.26 -2.52
CA ASP A 182 -25.41 2.74 -3.37
C ASP A 182 -24.83 2.16 -4.66
N ASN A 183 -25.69 1.52 -5.48
CA ASN A 183 -25.25 0.92 -6.73
C ASN A 183 -24.69 1.94 -7.74
N TYR A 184 -25.09 3.19 -7.66
CA TYR A 184 -24.59 4.26 -8.51
C TYR A 184 -23.17 4.67 -8.06
N GLY A 185 -22.97 4.96 -6.78
CA GLY A 185 -21.67 5.30 -6.21
C GLY A 185 -20.63 4.20 -6.42
N LYS A 186 -21.00 2.92 -6.28
CA LYS A 186 -20.12 1.79 -6.59
C LYS A 186 -19.64 1.79 -8.05
N LYS A 187 -20.53 2.07 -9.00
CA LYS A 187 -20.18 2.18 -10.42
C LYS A 187 -19.32 3.41 -10.71
N GLU A 188 -19.60 4.53 -10.07
CA GLU A 188 -18.83 5.76 -10.20
C GLU A 188 -17.40 5.56 -9.76
N VAL A 189 -17.18 5.04 -8.54
CA VAL A 189 -15.86 4.75 -8.00
C VAL A 189 -15.10 3.70 -8.82
N ALA A 190 -15.78 2.65 -9.28
CA ALA A 190 -15.16 1.66 -10.16
C ALA A 190 -14.72 2.25 -11.50
N SER A 191 -15.47 3.22 -12.06
CA SER A 191 -15.10 3.94 -13.28
C SER A 191 -13.86 4.83 -13.05
N ILE A 192 -13.83 5.58 -11.94
CA ILE A 192 -12.66 6.35 -11.52
C ILE A 192 -11.43 5.46 -11.41
N TYR A 193 -11.55 4.36 -10.67
CA TYR A 193 -10.46 3.40 -10.48
C TYR A 193 -9.92 2.87 -11.81
N SER A 194 -10.81 2.46 -12.72
CA SER A 194 -10.43 1.99 -14.06
C SER A 194 -9.69 3.07 -14.87
N THR A 195 -10.20 4.30 -14.86
CA THR A 195 -9.57 5.43 -15.55
C THR A 195 -8.16 5.71 -15.02
N ILE A 196 -8.01 5.75 -13.70
CA ILE A 196 -6.72 5.98 -13.04
C ILE A 196 -5.75 4.83 -13.32
N LYS A 197 -6.20 3.58 -13.34
CA LYS A 197 -5.34 2.42 -13.69
C LYS A 197 -4.82 2.52 -15.12
N ASP A 198 -5.62 3.01 -16.06
CA ASP A 198 -5.19 3.21 -17.44
C ASP A 198 -4.17 4.35 -17.56
N ILE A 199 -4.39 5.46 -16.84
CA ILE A 199 -3.40 6.55 -16.74
C ILE A 199 -2.09 6.01 -16.15
N CYS A 200 -2.14 5.26 -15.05
CA CYS A 200 -0.97 4.66 -14.43
C CYS A 200 -0.19 3.76 -15.40
N ARG A 201 -0.90 2.93 -16.15
CA ARG A 201 -0.27 2.00 -17.12
C ARG A 201 0.51 2.76 -18.19
N VAL A 202 -0.07 3.80 -18.76
CA VAL A 202 0.57 4.58 -19.82
C VAL A 202 1.69 5.45 -19.26
N ALA A 203 1.43 6.18 -18.17
CA ALA A 203 2.41 7.08 -17.56
C ALA A 203 3.63 6.33 -17.02
N THR A 204 3.46 5.15 -16.39
CA THR A 204 4.60 4.34 -15.93
C THR A 204 5.45 3.80 -17.07
N ALA A 205 4.87 3.54 -18.23
CA ALA A 205 5.61 3.17 -19.44
C ALA A 205 6.37 4.36 -20.01
N TYR A 206 5.74 5.53 -20.07
CA TYR A 206 6.37 6.76 -20.55
C TYR A 206 7.56 7.19 -19.68
N TYR A 207 7.37 7.18 -18.36
CA TYR A 207 8.42 7.54 -17.40
C TYR A 207 9.33 6.35 -16.99
N GLN A 208 9.52 5.36 -17.87
CA GLN A 208 10.33 4.18 -17.55
C GLN A 208 11.77 4.49 -17.13
N PHE A 209 12.34 5.59 -17.64
CA PHE A 209 13.69 6.07 -17.34
C PHE A 209 13.73 7.23 -16.33
N ASP A 210 12.59 7.69 -15.83
CA ASP A 210 12.45 8.65 -14.74
C ASP A 210 11.84 7.97 -13.51
N PRO A 211 12.67 7.45 -12.58
CA PRO A 211 12.19 6.68 -11.43
C PRO A 211 11.27 7.49 -10.52
N ASP A 212 11.49 8.80 -10.38
CA ASP A 212 10.74 9.67 -9.47
C ASP A 212 9.32 9.91 -10.01
N LYS A 213 9.20 10.29 -11.27
CA LYS A 213 7.89 10.44 -11.92
C LYS A 213 7.18 9.09 -12.04
N ARG A 214 7.90 8.02 -12.41
CA ARG A 214 7.34 6.67 -12.49
C ARG A 214 6.75 6.20 -11.17
N CYS A 215 7.39 6.51 -10.03
CA CYS A 215 6.88 6.15 -8.72
C CYS A 215 5.53 6.81 -8.41
N LYS A 216 5.36 8.07 -8.82
CA LYS A 216 4.13 8.85 -8.63
C LYS A 216 2.93 8.31 -9.41
N PHE A 217 3.16 7.58 -10.51
CA PHE A 217 2.14 6.90 -11.30
C PHE A 217 2.04 5.39 -11.04
N SER A 218 2.82 4.86 -10.10
CA SER A 218 2.67 3.48 -9.67
C SER A 218 1.57 3.39 -8.61
N TYR A 219 0.39 2.91 -9.00
CA TYR A 219 -0.80 2.84 -8.13
C TYR A 219 -0.47 2.27 -6.74
N TYR A 220 0.17 1.10 -6.69
CA TYR A 220 0.53 0.46 -5.42
C TYR A 220 1.55 1.24 -4.59
N LYS A 221 2.46 1.98 -5.24
CA LYS A 221 3.39 2.85 -4.51
C LYS A 221 2.70 4.08 -3.94
N VAL A 222 1.73 4.63 -4.67
CA VAL A 222 0.92 5.75 -4.19
C VAL A 222 0.06 5.29 -3.02
N LEU A 223 -0.59 4.13 -3.14
CA LEU A 223 -1.41 3.55 -2.07
C LEU A 223 -0.61 3.31 -0.77
N VAL A 224 0.63 2.83 -0.86
CA VAL A 224 1.54 2.66 0.30
C VAL A 224 1.98 4.00 0.90
N ASN A 225 1.94 5.09 0.13
CA ASN A 225 2.41 6.41 0.53
C ASN A 225 1.28 7.46 0.55
N LEU A 226 0.06 7.02 0.90
CA LEU A 226 -1.11 7.90 1.11
C LEU A 226 -1.00 8.77 2.37
#